data_bd9f2b1486e868bd2b3da9a525084921
#
_entry.id   bd9f2b1486e868bd2b3da9a525084921
#
_cell.length_a   1.000
_cell.length_b   1.000
_cell.length_c   1.000
_cell.angle_alpha   90.00
_cell.angle_beta   90.00
_cell.angle_gamma   90.00
#
_symmetry.space_group_name_H-M   'P 1'
#
loop_
_entity.id
_entity.type
_entity.pdbx_description
1 polymer ?
#
loop_
_entity_poly.entity_id
_entity_poly.type
_entity_poly.pdbx_seq_one_letter_code
_entity_poly.pdbx_strand_id
1 'polypeptide(L)'
;MRCDAASSRRDRSTLPGVEIRDAKPGDEELVAAVHVRAWKSAYRGLLPDDYLDALTPEHRIGGYRFGAVAAEHPRTLLAVEAGAVLGFATFGPSRDADAPGAGELYALYVDPGRWRAGAGRALVRATRERLHARGHGEAVLWVLDGNEPAARFYAADGWKRDGASRWEDPWGVRSLVFRFRRRLP
;
A
#
# COMPACT_ATOMS: atom_id res chain seq x y z
N MET A 1 -8.72 37.72 34.09
CA MET A 1 -7.66 36.71 33.88
C MET A 1 -8.34 35.41 33.53
N ARG A 2 -8.49 35.10 32.25
CA ARG A 2 -9.09 33.85 31.78
C ARG A 2 -7.98 33.05 31.10
N CYS A 3 -7.62 31.89 31.68
CA CYS A 3 -6.71 30.94 31.06
C CYS A 3 -7.50 30.15 30.05
N ASP A 4 -7.23 30.36 28.79
CA ASP A 4 -7.65 29.47 27.69
C ASP A 4 -6.77 28.23 27.71
N ALA A 5 -7.37 27.14 28.20
CA ALA A 5 -6.80 25.82 28.07
C ALA A 5 -7.04 25.36 26.62
N ALA A 6 -6.05 25.54 25.75
CA ALA A 6 -6.03 24.93 24.42
C ALA A 6 -5.98 23.40 24.60
N SER A 7 -7.14 22.77 24.53
CA SER A 7 -7.29 21.32 24.43
C SER A 7 -6.68 20.84 23.13
N SER A 8 -5.43 20.40 23.16
CA SER A 8 -4.80 19.72 22.05
C SER A 8 -5.58 18.42 21.80
N ARG A 9 -6.46 18.42 20.82
CA ARG A 9 -7.05 17.18 20.26
C ARG A 9 -5.90 16.34 19.78
N ARG A 10 -5.49 15.35 20.55
CA ARG A 10 -4.58 14.30 20.08
C ARG A 10 -5.26 13.67 18.87
N ASP A 11 -4.67 13.88 17.71
CA ASP A 11 -5.06 13.21 16.47
C ASP A 11 -4.97 11.69 16.72
N ARG A 12 -6.13 11.03 16.81
CA ARG A 12 -6.24 9.58 17.01
C ARG A 12 -5.72 8.77 15.82
N SER A 13 -5.05 9.42 14.91
CA SER A 13 -4.62 8.88 13.62
C SER A 13 -3.16 8.45 13.58
N THR A 14 -2.36 8.81 14.57
CA THR A 14 -0.94 8.40 14.65
C THR A 14 -0.80 7.16 15.53
N LEU A 15 -0.17 6.13 15.00
CA LEU A 15 0.30 5.00 15.81
C LEU A 15 1.47 5.49 16.66
N PRO A 16 1.42 5.32 18.00
CA PRO A 16 2.56 5.71 18.84
C PRO A 16 3.83 5.01 18.35
N GLY A 17 4.87 5.80 18.08
CA GLY A 17 6.17 5.27 17.65
C GLY A 17 6.30 4.91 16.16
N VAL A 18 5.22 4.96 15.37
CA VAL A 18 5.28 4.69 13.92
C VAL A 18 5.20 6.01 13.13
N GLU A 19 6.23 6.27 12.36
CA GLU A 19 6.31 7.37 11.42
C GLU A 19 5.88 6.92 10.02
N ILE A 20 5.05 7.73 9.33
CA ILE A 20 4.79 7.56 7.91
C ILE A 20 5.58 8.61 7.15
N ARG A 21 6.51 8.17 6.31
CA ARG A 21 7.36 9.04 5.50
C ARG A 21 7.46 8.60 4.06
N ASP A 22 7.86 9.49 3.17
CA ASP A 22 8.22 9.12 1.80
C ASP A 22 9.48 8.22 1.79
N ALA A 23 9.50 7.25 0.88
CA ALA A 23 10.70 6.48 0.60
C ALA A 23 11.76 7.37 -0.07
N LYS A 24 13.01 7.13 0.26
CA LYS A 24 14.18 7.87 -0.25
C LYS A 24 15.24 6.90 -0.79
N PRO A 25 16.19 7.37 -1.60
CA PRO A 25 17.32 6.54 -2.04
C PRO A 25 18.00 5.88 -0.84
N GLY A 26 18.26 4.58 -0.96
CA GLY A 26 18.80 3.73 0.09
C GLY A 26 17.76 2.94 0.88
N ASP A 27 16.45 3.16 0.65
CA ASP A 27 15.38 2.36 1.27
C ASP A 27 15.03 1.09 0.43
N GLU A 28 15.57 0.93 -0.76
CA GLU A 28 15.19 -0.09 -1.74
C GLU A 28 15.33 -1.52 -1.19
N GLU A 29 16.44 -1.81 -0.50
CA GLU A 29 16.69 -3.12 0.08
C GLU A 29 15.69 -3.43 1.21
N LEU A 30 15.42 -2.45 2.08
CA LEU A 30 14.46 -2.62 3.18
C LEU A 30 13.04 -2.87 2.66
N VAL A 31 12.64 -2.13 1.63
CA VAL A 31 11.34 -2.31 0.97
C VAL A 31 11.25 -3.66 0.28
N ALA A 32 12.29 -4.08 -0.46
CA ALA A 32 12.35 -5.38 -1.12
C ALA A 32 12.24 -6.53 -0.10
N ALA A 33 12.93 -6.43 1.03
CA ALA A 33 12.88 -7.42 2.09
C ALA A 33 11.46 -7.56 2.70
N VAL A 34 10.80 -6.44 2.99
CA VAL A 34 9.40 -6.44 3.46
C VAL A 34 8.47 -7.02 2.40
N HIS A 35 8.65 -6.64 1.13
CA HIS A 35 7.85 -7.15 0.01
C HIS A 35 7.89 -8.68 -0.05
N VAL A 36 9.08 -9.26 -0.06
CA VAL A 36 9.25 -10.73 -0.16
C VAL A 36 8.64 -11.44 1.03
N ARG A 37 8.89 -10.97 2.27
CA ARG A 37 8.29 -11.59 3.46
C ARG A 37 6.76 -11.52 3.44
N ALA A 38 6.22 -10.36 3.05
CA ALA A 38 4.77 -10.18 2.94
C ALA A 38 4.16 -11.10 1.88
N TRP A 39 4.81 -11.24 0.71
CA TRP A 39 4.34 -12.12 -0.36
C TRP A 39 4.33 -13.59 0.06
N LYS A 40 5.42 -14.08 0.62
CA LYS A 40 5.51 -15.45 1.11
C LYS A 40 4.43 -15.81 2.13
N SER A 41 3.98 -14.83 2.92
CA SER A 41 2.93 -15.06 3.92
C SER A 41 1.53 -14.82 3.36
N ALA A 42 1.31 -13.74 2.59
CA ALA A 42 -0.03 -13.33 2.15
C ALA A 42 -0.58 -14.19 1.01
N TYR A 43 0.30 -14.76 0.19
CA TYR A 43 -0.11 -15.49 -1.01
C TYR A 43 0.12 -17.00 -0.93
N ARG A 44 0.55 -17.52 0.22
CA ARG A 44 0.62 -18.97 0.45
C ARG A 44 -0.76 -19.62 0.25
N GLY A 45 -0.83 -20.64 -0.60
CA GLY A 45 -2.08 -21.28 -1.00
C GLY A 45 -2.90 -20.53 -2.07
N LEU A 46 -2.44 -19.35 -2.50
CA LEU A 46 -3.06 -18.59 -3.61
C LEU A 46 -2.15 -18.57 -4.84
N LEU A 47 -0.84 -18.57 -4.65
CA LEU A 47 0.18 -18.68 -5.69
C LEU A 47 0.98 -19.96 -5.47
N PRO A 48 1.65 -20.51 -6.51
CA PRO A 48 2.48 -21.69 -6.37
C PRO A 48 3.56 -21.52 -5.29
N ASP A 49 3.71 -22.52 -4.45
CA ASP A 49 4.61 -22.45 -3.31
C ASP A 49 6.08 -22.38 -3.75
N ASP A 50 6.47 -23.11 -4.79
CA ASP A 50 7.80 -23.07 -5.38
C ASP A 50 8.15 -21.67 -5.92
N TYR A 51 7.19 -20.99 -6.54
CA TYR A 51 7.34 -19.59 -6.95
C TYR A 51 7.60 -18.68 -5.73
N LEU A 52 6.79 -18.81 -4.69
CA LEU A 52 6.94 -17.99 -3.49
C LEU A 52 8.26 -18.26 -2.77
N ASP A 53 8.67 -19.53 -2.70
CA ASP A 53 9.91 -19.94 -2.02
C ASP A 53 11.16 -19.46 -2.76
N ALA A 54 11.11 -19.38 -4.09
CA ALA A 54 12.18 -18.85 -4.91
C ALA A 54 12.35 -17.33 -4.83
N LEU A 55 11.37 -16.59 -4.26
CA LEU A 55 11.46 -15.13 -4.15
C LEU A 55 12.56 -14.70 -3.19
N THR A 56 13.43 -13.80 -3.64
CA THR A 56 14.44 -13.14 -2.81
C THR A 56 14.34 -11.62 -2.93
N PRO A 57 14.85 -10.85 -1.96
CA PRO A 57 14.86 -9.38 -2.05
C PRO A 57 15.56 -8.88 -3.31
N GLU A 58 16.63 -9.52 -3.76
CA GLU A 58 17.41 -9.17 -4.95
C GLU A 58 16.54 -9.15 -6.22
N HIS A 59 15.56 -10.06 -6.33
CA HIS A 59 14.62 -10.10 -7.45
C HIS A 59 13.68 -8.87 -7.46
N ARG A 60 13.59 -8.12 -6.36
CA ARG A 60 12.67 -6.99 -6.19
C ARG A 60 13.36 -5.63 -6.17
N ILE A 61 14.62 -5.55 -5.72
CA ILE A 61 15.36 -4.28 -5.56
C ILE A 61 15.34 -3.48 -6.86
N GLY A 62 15.59 -4.12 -8.01
CA GLY A 62 15.61 -3.46 -9.32
C GLY A 62 14.30 -2.81 -9.76
N GLY A 63 13.17 -3.20 -9.14
CA GLY A 63 11.84 -2.62 -9.38
C GLY A 63 11.57 -1.34 -8.59
N TYR A 64 12.44 -0.98 -7.64
CA TYR A 64 12.29 0.22 -6.83
C TYR A 64 13.29 1.30 -7.25
N ARG A 65 12.79 2.51 -7.42
CA ARG A 65 13.60 3.71 -7.64
C ARG A 65 12.99 4.84 -6.83
N PHE A 66 13.66 5.22 -5.75
CA PHE A 66 13.22 6.29 -4.87
C PHE A 66 14.03 7.54 -5.11
N GLY A 67 13.41 8.72 -4.97
CA GLY A 67 14.07 10.00 -5.16
C GLY A 67 13.15 11.07 -5.75
N ALA A 68 13.75 12.12 -6.30
CA ALA A 68 13.02 13.19 -6.95
C ALA A 68 12.43 12.68 -8.27
N VAL A 69 11.12 12.62 -8.35
CA VAL A 69 10.36 12.17 -9.52
C VAL A 69 9.24 13.16 -9.83
N ALA A 70 8.90 13.26 -11.11
CA ALA A 70 7.78 14.08 -11.56
C ALA A 70 6.45 13.60 -10.95
N ALA A 71 5.43 14.46 -10.99
CA ALA A 71 4.15 14.22 -10.33
C ALA A 71 3.41 12.97 -10.83
N GLU A 72 3.63 12.60 -12.07
CA GLU A 72 3.05 11.42 -12.75
C GLU A 72 3.69 10.10 -12.35
N HIS A 73 4.86 10.14 -11.70
CA HIS A 73 5.53 8.90 -11.29
C HIS A 73 4.95 8.33 -9.99
N PRO A 74 5.01 7.00 -9.81
CA PRO A 74 4.65 6.36 -8.56
C PRO A 74 5.43 6.91 -7.37
N ARG A 75 4.74 7.05 -6.24
CA ARG A 75 5.35 7.42 -4.96
C ARG A 75 5.20 6.26 -3.99
N THR A 76 6.16 6.14 -3.09
CA THR A 76 6.12 5.10 -2.05
C THR A 76 6.21 5.75 -0.68
N LEU A 77 5.28 5.37 0.21
CA LEU A 77 5.30 5.70 1.64
C LEU A 77 5.79 4.49 2.42
N LEU A 78 6.54 4.75 3.45
CA LEU A 78 7.01 3.76 4.41
C LEU A 78 6.36 4.00 5.77
N ALA A 79 6.00 2.93 6.47
CA ALA A 79 5.74 2.93 7.90
C ALA A 79 7.03 2.49 8.61
N VAL A 80 7.58 3.36 9.45
CA VAL A 80 8.88 3.15 10.11
C VAL A 80 8.71 3.26 11.63
N GLU A 81 9.29 2.32 12.38
CA GLU A 81 9.35 2.35 13.84
C GLU A 81 10.78 2.05 14.28
N ALA A 82 11.37 2.93 15.09
CA ALA A 82 12.75 2.79 15.58
C ALA A 82 13.77 2.46 14.46
N GLY A 83 13.61 3.06 13.27
CA GLY A 83 14.45 2.85 12.10
C GLY A 83 14.13 1.60 11.26
N ALA A 84 13.26 0.72 11.74
CA ALA A 84 12.83 -0.47 11.00
C ALA A 84 11.64 -0.16 10.08
N VAL A 85 11.67 -0.62 8.82
CA VAL A 85 10.53 -0.54 7.89
C VAL A 85 9.55 -1.66 8.21
N LEU A 86 8.35 -1.28 8.66
CA LEU A 86 7.25 -2.19 9.00
C LEU A 86 6.40 -2.56 7.79
N GLY A 87 6.34 -1.67 6.80
CA GLY A 87 5.51 -1.82 5.62
C GLY A 87 5.66 -0.64 4.68
N PHE A 88 5.08 -0.77 3.50
CA PHE A 88 5.09 0.29 2.50
C PHE A 88 3.81 0.30 1.67
N ALA A 89 3.53 1.44 1.05
CA ALA A 89 2.46 1.63 0.07
C ALA A 89 2.98 2.39 -1.14
N THR A 90 2.79 1.84 -2.34
CA THR A 90 3.14 2.50 -3.61
C THR A 90 1.85 2.92 -4.32
N PHE A 91 1.79 4.17 -4.78
CA PHE A 91 0.60 4.76 -5.36
C PHE A 91 0.94 5.81 -6.42
N GLY A 92 -0.02 6.15 -7.24
CA GLY A 92 0.11 7.17 -8.30
C GLY A 92 -1.20 7.36 -9.06
N PRO A 93 -1.16 7.94 -10.27
CA PRO A 93 -2.31 8.00 -11.18
C PRO A 93 -2.79 6.59 -11.53
N SER A 94 -4.10 6.43 -11.76
CA SER A 94 -4.63 5.15 -12.23
C SER A 94 -4.05 4.76 -13.58
N ARG A 95 -3.72 3.48 -13.73
CA ARG A 95 -3.26 2.86 -14.98
C ARG A 95 -4.41 2.25 -15.78
N ASP A 96 -5.64 2.30 -15.23
CA ASP A 96 -6.82 1.75 -15.85
C ASP A 96 -7.43 2.76 -16.82
N ALA A 97 -7.59 2.40 -18.09
CA ALA A 97 -8.14 3.26 -19.13
C ALA A 97 -9.60 3.67 -18.87
N ASP A 98 -10.35 2.87 -18.10
CA ASP A 98 -11.75 3.14 -17.71
C ASP A 98 -11.87 3.86 -16.37
N ALA A 99 -10.75 4.27 -15.77
CA ALA A 99 -10.70 5.09 -14.56
C ALA A 99 -9.77 6.32 -14.73
N PRO A 100 -9.99 7.13 -15.81
CA PRO A 100 -9.13 8.28 -16.06
C PRO A 100 -9.31 9.31 -14.93
N GLY A 101 -8.19 9.85 -14.45
CA GLY A 101 -8.20 10.85 -13.37
C GLY A 101 -8.32 10.26 -11.95
N ALA A 102 -8.60 8.97 -11.79
CA ALA A 102 -8.52 8.33 -10.50
C ALA A 102 -7.06 8.19 -10.03
N GLY A 103 -6.85 8.11 -8.72
CA GLY A 103 -5.60 7.61 -8.15
C GLY A 103 -5.62 6.09 -8.09
N GLU A 104 -4.45 5.48 -7.91
CA GLU A 104 -4.33 4.03 -7.71
C GLU A 104 -3.35 3.71 -6.60
N LEU A 105 -3.75 2.81 -5.70
CA LEU A 105 -2.86 2.14 -4.76
C LEU A 105 -2.34 0.89 -5.43
N TYR A 106 -1.11 0.93 -5.95
CA TYR A 106 -0.49 -0.16 -6.70
C TYR A 106 -0.05 -1.32 -5.82
N ALA A 107 0.41 -1.01 -4.62
CA ALA A 107 0.92 -2.01 -3.69
C ALA A 107 0.76 -1.53 -2.24
N LEU A 108 0.41 -2.46 -1.36
CA LEU A 108 0.43 -2.27 0.10
C LEU A 108 0.90 -3.57 0.73
N TYR A 109 2.06 -3.52 1.37
CA TYR A 109 2.61 -4.66 2.08
C TYR A 109 3.10 -4.25 3.45
N VAL A 110 2.81 -5.10 4.43
CA VAL A 110 3.25 -4.96 5.82
C VAL A 110 3.95 -6.25 6.21
N ASP A 111 5.06 -6.12 6.92
CA ASP A 111 5.78 -7.26 7.47
C ASP A 111 4.83 -8.18 8.26
N PRO A 112 4.81 -9.50 7.98
CA PRO A 112 3.89 -10.41 8.65
C PRO A 112 3.98 -10.38 10.17
N GLY A 113 5.17 -10.21 10.73
CA GLY A 113 5.39 -10.07 12.18
C GLY A 113 4.79 -8.79 12.78
N ARG A 114 4.32 -7.87 11.94
CA ARG A 114 3.74 -6.56 12.37
C ARG A 114 2.30 -6.39 11.90
N TRP A 115 1.65 -7.46 11.44
CA TRP A 115 0.23 -7.43 11.10
C TRP A 115 -0.62 -7.12 12.33
N ARG A 116 -1.79 -6.49 12.09
CA ARG A 116 -2.74 -6.05 13.11
C ARG A 116 -2.22 -4.97 14.08
N ALA A 117 -0.98 -4.53 13.95
CA ALA A 117 -0.42 -3.41 14.72
C ALA A 117 -0.82 -2.01 14.19
N GLY A 118 -1.61 -1.95 13.10
CA GLY A 118 -2.16 -0.68 12.56
C GLY A 118 -1.35 -0.04 11.43
N ALA A 119 -0.12 -0.51 11.14
CA ALA A 119 0.75 0.07 10.10
C ALA A 119 0.07 0.11 8.72
N GLY A 120 -0.61 -0.98 8.30
CA GLY A 120 -1.34 -1.00 7.03
C GLY A 120 -2.46 0.04 6.96
N ARG A 121 -3.20 0.24 8.06
CA ARG A 121 -4.26 1.25 8.14
C ARG A 121 -3.70 2.68 8.05
N ALA A 122 -2.58 2.94 8.71
CA ALA A 122 -1.88 4.22 8.64
C ALA A 122 -1.38 4.51 7.21
N LEU A 123 -0.78 3.51 6.54
CA LEU A 123 -0.32 3.62 5.16
C LEU A 123 -1.46 3.90 4.18
N VAL A 124 -2.59 3.15 4.26
CA VAL A 124 -3.75 3.37 3.37
C VAL A 124 -4.33 4.76 3.57
N ARG A 125 -4.46 5.21 4.82
CA ARG A 125 -4.95 6.56 5.10
C ARG A 125 -4.04 7.62 4.51
N ALA A 126 -2.73 7.55 4.77
CA ALA A 126 -1.77 8.50 4.22
C ALA A 126 -1.75 8.47 2.68
N THR A 127 -1.90 7.30 2.07
CA THR A 127 -2.01 7.17 0.61
C THR A 127 -3.24 7.92 0.08
N ARG A 128 -4.40 7.75 0.70
CA ARG A 128 -5.63 8.46 0.31
C ARG A 128 -5.48 9.98 0.42
N GLU A 129 -4.90 10.46 1.52
CA GLU A 129 -4.60 11.88 1.74
C GLU A 129 -3.67 12.43 0.65
N ARG A 130 -2.63 11.67 0.29
CA ARG A 130 -1.67 12.07 -0.76
C ARG A 130 -2.29 12.05 -2.16
N LEU A 131 -3.15 11.09 -2.47
CA LEU A 131 -3.89 11.06 -3.74
C LEU A 131 -4.88 12.21 -3.83
N HIS A 132 -5.63 12.48 -2.76
CA HIS A 132 -6.55 13.62 -2.72
C HIS A 132 -5.82 14.96 -2.90
N ALA A 133 -4.71 15.16 -2.19
CA ALA A 133 -3.88 16.37 -2.32
C ALA A 133 -3.30 16.57 -3.73
N ARG A 134 -3.29 15.54 -4.57
CA ARG A 134 -2.91 15.58 -6.00
C ARG A 134 -4.09 15.79 -6.93
N GLY A 135 -5.29 16.04 -6.40
CA GLY A 135 -6.48 16.35 -7.17
C GLY A 135 -7.30 15.13 -7.58
N HIS A 136 -6.96 13.92 -7.12
CA HIS A 136 -7.81 12.75 -7.39
C HIS A 136 -9.03 12.76 -6.48
N GLY A 137 -10.24 12.71 -7.06
CA GLY A 137 -11.52 12.64 -6.33
C GLY A 137 -11.90 11.21 -5.92
N GLU A 138 -11.23 10.22 -6.50
CA GLU A 138 -11.42 8.80 -6.21
C GLU A 138 -10.14 8.02 -6.41
N ALA A 139 -10.10 6.81 -5.87
CA ALA A 139 -8.98 5.90 -6.06
C ALA A 139 -9.45 4.47 -6.30
N VAL A 140 -8.60 3.70 -6.98
CA VAL A 140 -8.78 2.28 -7.25
C VAL A 140 -7.61 1.46 -6.69
N LEU A 141 -7.83 0.18 -6.52
CA LEU A 141 -6.80 -0.82 -6.22
C LEU A 141 -7.26 -2.19 -6.73
N TRP A 142 -6.32 -3.12 -6.87
CA TRP A 142 -6.59 -4.47 -7.33
C TRP A 142 -6.23 -5.49 -6.26
N VAL A 143 -7.11 -6.46 -6.05
CA VAL A 143 -6.93 -7.55 -5.07
C VAL A 143 -7.00 -8.88 -5.77
N LEU A 144 -6.03 -9.76 -5.50
CA LEU A 144 -6.00 -11.12 -5.99
C LEU A 144 -7.24 -11.89 -5.54
N ASP A 145 -7.84 -12.66 -6.46
CA ASP A 145 -8.93 -13.57 -6.12
C ASP A 145 -8.49 -14.56 -5.03
N GLY A 146 -9.38 -14.81 -4.07
CA GLY A 146 -9.06 -15.64 -2.90
C GLY A 146 -8.32 -14.90 -1.77
N ASN A 147 -7.79 -13.69 -1.99
CA ASN A 147 -7.16 -12.93 -0.91
C ASN A 147 -8.21 -12.23 -0.01
N GLU A 148 -9.00 -13.07 0.68
CA GLU A 148 -10.06 -12.60 1.58
C GLU A 148 -9.56 -11.69 2.72
N PRO A 149 -8.36 -11.88 3.31
CA PRO A 149 -7.84 -10.96 4.31
C PRO A 149 -7.67 -9.53 3.77
N ALA A 150 -7.12 -9.38 2.56
CA ALA A 150 -6.97 -8.09 1.90
C ALA A 150 -8.32 -7.47 1.53
N ALA A 151 -9.24 -8.28 0.96
CA ALA A 151 -10.57 -7.81 0.61
C ALA A 151 -11.32 -7.26 1.83
N ARG A 152 -11.31 -7.98 2.97
CA ARG A 152 -11.90 -7.51 4.23
C ARG A 152 -11.22 -6.26 4.78
N PHE A 153 -9.89 -6.19 4.68
CA PHE A 153 -9.12 -5.03 5.12
C PHE A 153 -9.53 -3.76 4.36
N TYR A 154 -9.61 -3.83 3.03
CA TYR A 154 -10.01 -2.69 2.21
C TYR A 154 -11.50 -2.36 2.39
N ALA A 155 -12.38 -3.35 2.49
CA ALA A 155 -13.80 -3.11 2.76
C ALA A 155 -14.01 -2.37 4.10
N ALA A 156 -13.26 -2.73 5.14
CA ALA A 156 -13.30 -2.05 6.44
C ALA A 156 -12.82 -0.58 6.38
N ASP A 157 -11.96 -0.25 5.39
CA ASP A 157 -11.57 1.14 5.09
C ASP A 157 -12.52 1.83 4.09
N GLY A 158 -13.63 1.20 3.71
CA GLY A 158 -14.68 1.78 2.87
C GLY A 158 -14.46 1.64 1.35
N TRP A 159 -13.52 0.80 0.92
CA TRP A 159 -13.39 0.42 -0.48
C TRP A 159 -14.46 -0.60 -0.85
N LYS A 160 -14.96 -0.52 -2.08
CA LYS A 160 -16.01 -1.43 -2.58
C LYS A 160 -15.60 -2.00 -3.92
N ARG A 161 -15.90 -3.27 -4.18
CA ARG A 161 -15.79 -3.84 -5.52
C ARG A 161 -16.67 -3.04 -6.48
N ASP A 162 -16.13 -2.65 -7.63
CA ASP A 162 -16.86 -1.88 -8.65
C ASP A 162 -17.30 -2.72 -9.85
N GLY A 163 -17.08 -4.04 -9.80
CA GLY A 163 -17.46 -5.00 -10.83
C GLY A 163 -16.36 -5.32 -11.83
N ALA A 164 -15.29 -4.52 -11.90
CA ALA A 164 -14.17 -4.79 -12.80
C ALA A 164 -13.31 -5.97 -12.30
N SER A 165 -12.88 -6.80 -13.24
CA SER A 165 -11.92 -7.87 -13.02
C SER A 165 -11.02 -8.03 -14.23
N ARG A 166 -9.81 -8.51 -14.04
CA ARG A 166 -8.89 -8.83 -15.13
C ARG A 166 -7.93 -9.95 -14.73
N TRP A 167 -7.39 -10.60 -15.74
CA TRP A 167 -6.27 -11.50 -15.53
C TRP A 167 -4.96 -10.70 -15.58
N GLU A 168 -4.15 -10.90 -14.58
CA GLU A 168 -2.78 -10.39 -14.52
C GLU A 168 -1.81 -11.57 -14.53
N ASP A 169 -0.61 -11.30 -15.00
CA ASP A 169 0.50 -12.27 -15.00
C ASP A 169 1.68 -11.62 -14.27
N PRO A 170 1.57 -11.38 -12.97
CA PRO A 170 2.68 -10.85 -12.23
C PRO A 170 3.79 -11.91 -12.13
N TRP A 171 4.85 -11.66 -12.89
CA TRP A 171 6.06 -12.50 -12.91
C TRP A 171 5.84 -13.97 -13.33
N GLY A 172 4.98 -14.19 -14.34
CA GLY A 172 4.77 -15.51 -14.92
C GLY A 172 3.70 -16.36 -14.23
N VAL A 173 2.95 -15.79 -13.26
CA VAL A 173 1.85 -16.47 -12.59
C VAL A 173 0.52 -15.80 -12.96
N ARG A 174 -0.25 -16.45 -13.83
CA ARG A 174 -1.56 -15.93 -14.26
C ARG A 174 -2.56 -15.94 -13.11
N SER A 175 -3.05 -14.77 -12.73
CA SER A 175 -3.90 -14.58 -11.57
C SER A 175 -5.09 -13.68 -11.89
N LEU A 176 -6.29 -14.04 -11.40
CA LEU A 176 -7.46 -13.19 -11.50
C LEU A 176 -7.42 -12.15 -10.39
N VAL A 177 -7.67 -10.88 -10.74
CA VAL A 177 -7.77 -9.79 -9.76
C VAL A 177 -9.08 -9.05 -9.90
N PHE A 178 -9.60 -8.53 -8.79
CA PHE A 178 -10.81 -7.73 -8.72
C PHE A 178 -10.49 -6.32 -8.29
N ARG A 179 -11.12 -5.34 -8.94
CA ARG A 179 -10.94 -3.94 -8.61
C ARG A 179 -11.85 -3.51 -7.46
N PHE A 180 -11.24 -2.73 -6.57
CA PHE A 180 -11.93 -1.97 -5.54
C PHE A 180 -11.79 -0.49 -5.83
N ARG A 181 -12.84 0.27 -5.54
CA ARG A 181 -12.91 1.70 -5.74
C ARG A 181 -13.37 2.40 -4.47
N ARG A 182 -12.86 3.60 -4.24
CA ARG A 182 -13.28 4.46 -3.14
C ARG A 182 -13.25 5.92 -3.56
N ARG A 183 -14.27 6.70 -3.17
CA ARG A 183 -14.20 8.16 -3.22
C ARG A 183 -13.23 8.66 -2.15
N LEU A 184 -12.43 9.64 -2.53
CA LEU A 184 -11.54 10.33 -1.61
C LEU A 184 -12.28 11.52 -0.98
N PRO A 185 -11.88 11.93 0.25
CA PRO A 185 -12.59 13.00 0.97
C PRO A 185 -12.53 14.34 0.26
#